data_8ba2f5de65bc0a91e9255a40be62be5d
#
_entry.id   8ba2f5de65bc0a91e9255a40be62be5d
#
_cell.length_a   1.000
_cell.length_b   1.000
_cell.length_c   1.000
_cell.angle_alpha   90.00
_cell.angle_beta   90.00
_cell.angle_gamma   90.00
#
_symmetry.space_group_name_H-M   'P 1'
#
loop_
_entity.id
_entity.type
_entity.pdbx_description
1 polymer ?
#
loop_
_entity_poly.entity_id
_entity_poly.type
_entity_poly.pdbx_seq_one_letter_code
_entity_poly.pdbx_strand_id
1 'polypeptide(L)'
;MATKENKDKRKRKATGKKKAKVSHIIKPDNLSMEEWQVKLRRQIAEPAKLKIRCVDDELCPGEYLVDNPLTANEYKVVYRGANSEWNYCSCWDFKTSRLGTCKHIEAVKKWLGTRKEYRVHREIPPYTSVYLSYREERCVKIRIGADNKEEYEKLAKDYFDEDSVLKESAFYTFGDFLNQAKRISDTFRCYKDAADFILDFRARKARKDIVATYGDEELDALLNANLYPYQKEGIRFAARAGKAIIADEMGLGKTIQAI
;
A
#
# COMPACT_ATOMS: atom_id res chain seq x y z
N MET A 1 -6.72 54.74 53.14
CA MET A 1 -6.36 53.37 53.48
C MET A 1 -7.14 52.44 52.52
N ALA A 2 -6.49 51.94 51.50
CA ALA A 2 -7.10 51.00 50.56
C ALA A 2 -6.15 49.82 50.44
N THR A 3 -6.57 48.67 50.91
CA THR A 3 -5.86 47.40 50.93
C THR A 3 -5.84 46.78 49.55
N LYS A 4 -4.66 46.51 49.04
CA LYS A 4 -4.41 45.75 47.82
C LYS A 4 -4.67 44.27 48.03
N GLU A 5 -5.72 43.70 47.46
CA GLU A 5 -5.87 42.24 47.35
C GLU A 5 -5.10 41.75 46.11
N ASN A 6 -4.12 40.93 46.42
CA ASN A 6 -3.26 40.27 45.46
C ASN A 6 -3.93 38.96 44.97
N LYS A 7 -4.55 38.95 43.76
CA LYS A 7 -5.12 37.73 43.19
C LYS A 7 -4.05 36.97 42.42
N ASP A 8 -3.45 36.04 43.16
CA ASP A 8 -2.51 35.04 42.62
C ASP A 8 -3.24 34.02 41.74
N LYS A 9 -3.27 34.27 40.42
CA LYS A 9 -3.79 33.33 39.43
C LYS A 9 -2.77 32.19 39.15
N ARG A 10 -2.79 31.16 39.97
CA ARG A 10 -2.08 29.93 39.68
C ARG A 10 -2.58 29.34 38.35
N LYS A 11 -1.79 29.45 37.32
CA LYS A 11 -1.96 28.73 36.07
C LYS A 11 -1.81 27.22 36.34
N ARG A 12 -2.92 26.51 36.42
CA ARG A 12 -2.91 25.03 36.42
C ARG A 12 -2.35 24.58 35.05
N LYS A 13 -1.08 24.13 35.03
CA LYS A 13 -0.51 23.36 33.94
C LYS A 13 -1.30 22.05 33.86
N ALA A 14 -2.10 21.88 32.80
CA ALA A 14 -2.71 20.60 32.47
C ALA A 14 -1.58 19.60 32.19
N THR A 15 -1.27 18.76 33.18
CA THR A 15 -0.38 17.62 33.01
C THR A 15 -1.11 16.59 32.14
N GLY A 16 -0.99 16.70 30.83
CA GLY A 16 -1.47 15.67 29.91
C GLY A 16 -0.80 14.34 30.27
N LYS A 17 -1.59 13.37 30.76
CA LYS A 17 -1.13 12.02 31.04
C LYS A 17 -0.42 11.50 29.79
N LYS A 18 0.91 11.34 29.83
CA LYS A 18 1.66 10.67 28.77
C LYS A 18 1.09 9.27 28.63
N LYS A 19 0.47 8.97 27.46
CA LYS A 19 -0.03 7.63 27.19
C LYS A 19 1.12 6.64 27.38
N ALA A 20 0.90 5.59 28.20
CA ALA A 20 1.90 4.57 28.45
C ALA A 20 2.37 3.95 27.11
N LYS A 21 3.68 3.82 26.97
CA LYS A 21 4.27 3.16 25.78
C LYS A 21 4.07 1.64 25.94
N VAL A 22 3.71 0.98 24.85
CA VAL A 22 3.68 -0.48 24.81
C VAL A 22 5.10 -1.03 24.58
N SER A 23 5.39 -2.20 25.18
CA SER A 23 6.65 -2.89 24.95
C SER A 23 6.80 -3.26 23.47
N HIS A 24 8.01 -3.17 22.94
CA HIS A 24 8.35 -3.64 21.58
C HIS A 24 8.85 -5.10 21.57
N ILE A 25 9.07 -5.69 22.74
CA ILE A 25 9.57 -7.06 22.88
C ILE A 25 8.42 -8.01 23.25
N ILE A 26 7.58 -7.60 24.21
CA ILE A 26 6.51 -8.43 24.75
C ILE A 26 5.16 -7.82 24.37
N LYS A 27 4.35 -8.61 23.67
CA LYS A 27 2.97 -8.22 23.32
C LYS A 27 2.11 -8.24 24.59
N PRO A 28 1.40 -7.15 24.91
CA PRO A 28 0.41 -7.16 25.99
C PRO A 28 -0.72 -8.16 25.72
N ASP A 29 -1.19 -8.87 26.73
CA ASP A 29 -2.22 -9.90 26.61
C ASP A 29 -3.57 -9.36 26.13
N ASN A 30 -3.88 -8.11 26.46
CA ASN A 30 -5.12 -7.42 26.10
C ASN A 30 -5.12 -6.84 24.69
N LEU A 31 -4.12 -7.13 23.86
CA LEU A 31 -4.04 -6.65 22.47
C LEU A 31 -3.92 -7.81 21.50
N SER A 32 -4.59 -7.70 20.37
CA SER A 32 -4.29 -8.57 19.22
C SER A 32 -2.87 -8.29 18.69
N MET A 33 -2.34 -9.18 17.86
CA MET A 33 -1.03 -8.97 17.22
C MET A 33 -1.05 -7.71 16.36
N GLU A 34 -2.11 -7.51 15.60
CA GLU A 34 -2.28 -6.36 14.72
C GLU A 34 -2.37 -5.05 15.49
N GLU A 35 -3.22 -5.00 16.53
CA GLU A 35 -3.36 -3.81 17.38
C GLU A 35 -2.04 -3.41 18.03
N TRP A 36 -1.27 -4.39 18.51
CA TRP A 36 0.04 -4.16 19.07
C TRP A 36 1.00 -3.59 18.03
N GLN A 37 1.06 -4.18 16.83
CA GLN A 37 1.89 -3.72 15.74
C GLN A 37 1.52 -2.30 15.27
N VAL A 38 0.23 -1.98 15.20
CA VAL A 38 -0.25 -0.62 14.91
C VAL A 38 0.17 0.37 16.00
N LYS A 39 0.04 -0.02 17.27
CA LYS A 39 0.47 0.83 18.40
C LYS A 39 1.98 1.10 18.38
N LEU A 40 2.80 0.10 18.03
CA LEU A 40 4.25 0.29 17.87
C LEU A 40 4.56 1.31 16.78
N ARG A 41 3.92 1.22 15.60
CA ARG A 41 4.10 2.21 14.52
C ARG A 41 3.71 3.62 14.94
N ARG A 42 2.64 3.74 15.71
CA ARG A 42 2.23 5.03 16.32
C ARG A 42 3.26 5.57 17.29
N GLN A 43 3.92 4.71 18.07
CA GLN A 43 4.95 5.14 19.02
C GLN A 43 6.18 5.69 18.32
N ILE A 44 6.68 4.99 17.28
CA ILE A 44 7.89 5.37 16.54
C ILE A 44 7.65 6.49 15.53
N ALA A 45 6.40 6.80 15.22
CA ALA A 45 6.03 7.89 14.33
C ALA A 45 6.26 9.25 15.01
N GLU A 46 7.39 9.88 14.74
CA GLU A 46 7.77 11.18 15.27
C GLU A 46 7.85 12.22 14.13
N PRO A 47 6.80 13.07 13.94
CA PRO A 47 6.79 14.05 12.86
C PRO A 47 7.97 15.04 12.91
N ALA A 48 8.47 15.33 14.10
CA ALA A 48 9.62 16.24 14.28
C ALA A 48 10.93 15.72 13.69
N LYS A 49 11.05 14.41 13.47
CA LYS A 49 12.21 13.77 12.86
C LYS A 49 12.10 13.60 11.35
N LEU A 50 10.97 13.99 10.78
CA LEU A 50 10.64 13.83 9.36
C LEU A 50 10.30 15.19 8.76
N LYS A 51 10.68 15.41 7.50
CA LYS A 51 10.19 16.56 6.74
C LYS A 51 8.93 16.14 6.02
N ILE A 52 7.79 16.70 6.41
CA ILE A 52 6.49 16.41 5.80
C ILE A 52 6.07 17.61 4.97
N ARG A 53 5.84 17.39 3.68
CA ARG A 53 5.36 18.39 2.72
C ARG A 53 4.05 17.91 2.12
N CYS A 54 3.06 18.79 2.02
CA CYS A 54 1.86 18.56 1.22
C CYS A 54 2.22 18.77 -0.26
N VAL A 55 1.79 17.87 -1.13
CA VAL A 55 2.04 17.97 -2.58
C VAL A 55 0.97 18.84 -3.23
N ASP A 56 -0.27 18.69 -2.79
CA ASP A 56 -1.41 19.47 -3.26
C ASP A 56 -1.69 20.59 -2.25
N ASP A 57 -1.53 21.85 -2.63
CA ASP A 57 -1.84 23.00 -1.78
C ASP A 57 -3.32 23.04 -1.34
N GLU A 58 -4.17 22.28 -1.97
CA GLU A 58 -5.60 22.25 -1.75
C GLU A 58 -6.07 21.23 -0.71
N LEU A 59 -5.18 20.55 0.06
CA LEU A 59 -5.74 20.00 1.21
C LEU A 59 -5.95 18.53 1.46
N CYS A 60 -5.95 18.27 2.67
CA CYS A 60 -6.46 17.04 3.27
C CYS A 60 -7.94 16.78 2.92
N PRO A 61 -8.24 15.59 2.42
CA PRO A 61 -7.36 14.44 2.21
C PRO A 61 -6.41 14.67 1.03
N GLY A 62 -5.10 14.45 1.23
CA GLY A 62 -4.09 14.83 0.26
C GLY A 62 -2.93 13.87 0.13
N GLU A 63 -2.05 14.22 -0.78
CA GLU A 63 -0.78 13.57 -1.00
C GLU A 63 0.34 14.31 -0.25
N TYR A 64 1.21 13.55 0.39
CA TYR A 64 2.31 14.07 1.19
C TYR A 64 3.61 13.40 0.77
N LEU A 65 4.67 14.17 0.75
CA LEU A 65 6.04 13.66 0.69
C LEU A 65 6.63 13.68 2.10
N VAL A 66 7.14 12.54 2.52
CA VAL A 66 7.72 12.34 3.84
C VAL A 66 9.19 11.98 3.68
N ASP A 67 10.06 12.96 3.92
CA ASP A 67 11.50 12.77 3.85
C ASP A 67 12.04 12.33 5.20
N ASN A 68 12.90 11.32 5.21
CA ASN A 68 13.69 10.95 6.36
C ASN A 68 15.12 11.49 6.19
N PRO A 69 15.50 12.57 6.90
CA PRO A 69 16.82 13.20 6.74
C PRO A 69 17.99 12.27 7.08
N LEU A 70 17.76 11.26 7.95
CA LEU A 70 18.80 10.33 8.38
C LEU A 70 19.14 9.29 7.30
N THR A 71 18.20 8.93 6.45
CA THR A 71 18.37 7.88 5.44
C THR A 71 18.30 8.42 4.02
N ALA A 72 18.08 9.72 3.84
CA ALA A 72 17.86 10.39 2.56
C ALA A 72 16.76 9.75 1.69
N ASN A 73 15.83 9.03 2.30
CA ASN A 73 14.72 8.39 1.61
C ASN A 73 13.48 9.28 1.67
N GLU A 74 12.82 9.45 0.53
CA GLU A 74 11.54 10.09 0.39
C GLU A 74 10.43 9.05 0.20
N TYR A 75 9.31 9.24 0.89
CA TYR A 75 8.14 8.37 0.80
C TYR A 75 6.90 9.17 0.43
N LYS A 76 6.17 8.69 -0.57
CA LYS A 76 4.85 9.22 -0.91
C LYS A 76 3.81 8.63 0.04
N VAL A 77 3.05 9.49 0.71
CA VAL A 77 1.93 9.13 1.57
C VAL A 77 0.66 9.74 1.00
N VAL A 78 -0.37 8.92 0.84
CA VAL A 78 -1.72 9.39 0.54
C VAL A 78 -2.55 9.18 1.79
N TYR A 79 -2.98 10.26 2.42
CA TYR A 79 -3.76 10.22 3.66
C TYR A 79 -5.17 10.75 3.43
N ARG A 80 -6.17 9.92 3.70
CA ARG A 80 -7.60 10.21 3.48
C ARG A 80 -8.45 10.11 4.74
N GLY A 81 -7.82 9.95 5.87
CA GLY A 81 -8.50 9.85 7.16
C GLY A 81 -7.98 8.75 8.06
N ALA A 82 -8.35 8.84 9.34
CA ALA A 82 -7.81 7.96 10.36
C ALA A 82 -8.20 6.49 10.19
N ASN A 83 -9.36 6.24 9.62
CA ASN A 83 -9.96 4.91 9.44
C ASN A 83 -10.16 4.57 7.95
N SER A 84 -9.60 5.37 7.04
CA SER A 84 -9.75 5.15 5.61
C SER A 84 -8.92 3.95 5.15
N GLU A 85 -9.54 3.06 4.40
CA GLU A 85 -8.87 1.94 3.72
C GLU A 85 -8.01 2.41 2.55
N TRP A 86 -8.21 3.65 2.09
CA TRP A 86 -7.55 4.24 0.93
C TRP A 86 -6.27 5.00 1.30
N ASN A 87 -5.84 4.90 2.55
CA ASN A 87 -4.53 5.39 2.94
C ASN A 87 -3.46 4.54 2.26
N TYR A 88 -2.41 5.19 1.78
CA TYR A 88 -1.32 4.54 1.08
C TYR A 88 0.03 5.13 1.51
N CYS A 89 1.06 4.29 1.52
CA CYS A 89 2.45 4.72 1.64
C CYS A 89 3.34 3.89 0.71
N SER A 90 4.27 4.54 0.03
CA SER A 90 5.22 3.85 -0.85
C SER A 90 6.26 3.01 -0.11
N CYS A 91 6.34 3.10 1.24
CA CYS A 91 7.33 2.38 2.02
C CYS A 91 7.07 0.87 2.05
N TRP A 92 8.14 0.14 2.23
CA TRP A 92 8.11 -1.32 2.28
C TRP A 92 7.26 -1.86 3.44
N ASP A 93 7.37 -1.25 4.62
CA ASP A 93 6.56 -1.64 5.79
C ASP A 93 5.05 -1.61 5.51
N PHE A 94 4.56 -0.56 4.84
CA PHE A 94 3.15 -0.49 4.45
C PHE A 94 2.77 -1.61 3.48
N LYS A 95 3.61 -1.84 2.47
CA LYS A 95 3.34 -2.82 1.41
C LYS A 95 3.36 -4.27 1.89
N THR A 96 4.09 -4.58 2.95
CA THR A 96 4.30 -5.95 3.42
C THR A 96 3.55 -6.31 4.69
N SER A 97 3.27 -5.33 5.57
CA SER A 97 2.68 -5.62 6.90
C SER A 97 1.19 -5.91 6.88
N ARG A 98 0.47 -5.52 5.83
CA ARG A 98 -1.01 -5.64 5.70
C ARG A 98 -1.82 -4.96 6.82
N LEU A 99 -1.22 -4.04 7.56
CA LEU A 99 -1.86 -3.35 8.68
C LEU A 99 -2.68 -2.11 8.27
N GLY A 100 -2.70 -1.76 6.98
CA GLY A 100 -3.33 -0.52 6.49
C GLY A 100 -2.68 0.77 7.01
N THR A 101 -1.57 0.68 7.76
CA THR A 101 -0.81 1.82 8.27
C THR A 101 0.68 1.51 8.40
N CYS A 102 1.48 2.57 8.54
CA CYS A 102 2.92 2.50 8.81
C CYS A 102 3.36 3.74 9.61
N LYS A 103 4.62 3.79 10.01
CA LYS A 103 5.16 4.95 10.75
C LYS A 103 4.98 6.28 9.99
N HIS A 104 5.04 6.28 8.66
CA HIS A 104 4.93 7.51 7.84
C HIS A 104 3.48 8.00 7.80
N ILE A 105 2.49 7.12 7.61
CA ILE A 105 1.06 7.47 7.70
C ILE A 105 0.73 8.00 9.10
N GLU A 106 1.20 7.32 10.15
CA GLU A 106 0.96 7.76 11.53
C GLU A 106 1.68 9.09 11.85
N ALA A 107 2.82 9.37 11.21
CA ALA A 107 3.49 10.66 11.33
C ALA A 107 2.71 11.78 10.63
N VAL A 108 2.22 11.57 9.42
CA VAL A 108 1.33 12.52 8.72
C VAL A 108 0.08 12.80 9.53
N LYS A 109 -0.56 11.76 10.08
CA LYS A 109 -1.73 11.90 10.97
C LYS A 109 -1.45 12.78 12.19
N LYS A 110 -0.31 12.57 12.86
CA LYS A 110 0.10 13.41 14.00
C LYS A 110 0.40 14.85 13.56
N TRP A 111 1.11 15.02 12.45
CA TRP A 111 1.47 16.30 11.88
C TRP A 111 0.22 17.12 11.55
N LEU A 112 -0.78 16.52 10.91
CA LEU A 112 -2.08 17.14 10.63
C LEU A 112 -2.84 17.51 11.90
N GLY A 113 -2.80 16.66 12.92
CA GLY A 113 -3.45 16.91 14.20
C GLY A 113 -2.92 18.15 14.94
N THR A 114 -1.72 18.64 14.62
CA THR A 114 -1.13 19.87 15.18
C THR A 114 -1.53 21.14 14.44
N ARG A 115 -2.16 21.02 13.28
CA ARG A 115 -2.46 22.14 12.37
C ARG A 115 -3.96 22.37 12.29
N LYS A 116 -4.41 23.58 12.67
CA LYS A 116 -5.83 23.95 12.70
C LYS A 116 -6.44 24.03 11.32
N GLU A 117 -5.69 24.49 10.33
CA GLU A 117 -6.08 24.64 8.94
C GLU A 117 -6.49 23.30 8.27
N TYR A 118 -5.95 22.19 8.75
CA TYR A 118 -6.22 20.86 8.21
C TYR A 118 -7.30 20.06 8.97
N ARG A 119 -8.06 20.70 9.86
CA ARG A 119 -9.10 20.01 10.66
C ARG A 119 -10.38 19.70 9.90
N VAL A 120 -10.63 20.37 8.78
CA VAL A 120 -11.81 20.13 7.96
C VAL A 120 -11.46 19.13 6.86
N HIS A 121 -11.58 17.85 7.18
CA HIS A 121 -11.36 16.79 6.20
C HIS A 121 -12.68 16.44 5.52
N ARG A 122 -12.72 16.50 4.19
CA ARG A 122 -13.73 15.78 3.43
C ARG A 122 -13.35 14.31 3.47
N GLU A 123 -14.19 13.47 4.07
CA GLU A 123 -13.92 12.02 4.16
C GLU A 123 -13.93 11.36 2.77
N ILE A 124 -14.65 11.94 1.81
CA ILE A 124 -14.77 11.43 0.44
C ILE A 124 -14.19 12.47 -0.51
N PRO A 125 -13.06 12.19 -1.20
CA PRO A 125 -12.57 13.03 -2.26
C PRO A 125 -13.57 13.13 -3.42
N PRO A 126 -13.65 14.27 -4.13
CA PRO A 126 -14.60 14.44 -5.23
C PRO A 126 -14.30 13.49 -6.40
N TYR A 127 -13.05 13.19 -6.66
CA TYR A 127 -12.62 12.36 -7.78
C TYR A 127 -12.74 10.86 -7.51
N THR A 128 -13.03 10.10 -8.57
CA THR A 128 -13.00 8.63 -8.56
C THR A 128 -11.57 8.11 -8.68
N SER A 129 -11.24 7.03 -7.99
CA SER A 129 -9.90 6.46 -8.04
C SER A 129 -9.89 4.94 -7.93
N VAL A 130 -8.92 4.32 -8.63
CA VAL A 130 -8.56 2.90 -8.47
C VAL A 130 -7.28 2.80 -7.65
N TYR A 131 -7.28 1.92 -6.67
CA TYR A 131 -6.20 1.74 -5.71
C TYR A 131 -6.00 0.26 -5.36
N LEU A 132 -4.81 -0.09 -4.87
CA LEU A 132 -4.53 -1.41 -4.33
C LEU A 132 -4.84 -1.43 -2.82
N SER A 133 -5.76 -2.29 -2.41
CA SER A 133 -5.99 -2.57 -0.99
C SER A 133 -4.91 -3.50 -0.46
N TYR A 134 -4.38 -3.17 0.74
CA TYR A 134 -3.34 -3.95 1.42
C TYR A 134 -3.87 -4.63 2.69
N ARG A 135 -5.17 -4.55 2.90
CA ARG A 135 -5.85 -5.29 3.98
C ARG A 135 -6.10 -6.72 3.53
N GLU A 136 -6.10 -7.65 4.47
CA GLU A 136 -6.35 -9.07 4.22
C GLU A 136 -5.57 -9.58 2.99
N GLU A 137 -6.26 -9.87 1.89
CA GLU A 137 -5.62 -10.16 0.62
C GLU A 137 -5.50 -8.92 -0.25
N ARG A 138 -4.39 -8.83 -1.00
CA ARG A 138 -4.20 -7.70 -1.92
C ARG A 138 -5.19 -7.78 -3.05
N CYS A 139 -6.01 -6.76 -3.20
CA CYS A 139 -6.97 -6.65 -4.27
C CYS A 139 -7.04 -5.22 -4.82
N VAL A 140 -7.37 -5.10 -6.10
CA VAL A 140 -7.58 -3.81 -6.74
C VAL A 140 -9.02 -3.39 -6.48
N LYS A 141 -9.20 -2.20 -5.93
CA LYS A 141 -10.53 -1.64 -5.62
C LYS A 141 -10.75 -0.31 -6.32
N ILE A 142 -12.02 -0.02 -6.63
CA ILE A 142 -12.45 1.30 -7.04
C ILE A 142 -13.08 2.02 -5.86
N ARG A 143 -12.84 3.32 -5.78
CA ARG A 143 -13.55 4.23 -4.92
C ARG A 143 -14.17 5.32 -5.78
N ILE A 144 -15.48 5.37 -5.81
CA ILE A 144 -16.24 6.35 -6.56
C ILE A 144 -16.31 7.65 -5.75
N GLY A 145 -15.92 8.75 -6.40
CA GLY A 145 -15.99 10.10 -5.85
C GLY A 145 -17.40 10.69 -5.90
N ALA A 146 -17.52 11.94 -5.47
CA ALA A 146 -18.77 12.68 -5.56
C ALA A 146 -19.07 13.16 -6.98
N ASP A 147 -18.01 13.45 -7.77
CA ASP A 147 -18.13 13.97 -9.12
C ASP A 147 -18.43 12.82 -10.11
N ASN A 148 -19.38 13.04 -11.01
CA ASN A 148 -19.82 12.09 -12.04
C ASN A 148 -20.15 10.69 -11.47
N LYS A 149 -20.74 10.66 -10.28
CA LYS A 149 -20.96 9.44 -9.50
C LYS A 149 -21.73 8.39 -10.28
N GLU A 150 -22.86 8.77 -10.88
CA GLU A 150 -23.75 7.85 -11.61
C GLU A 150 -23.07 7.21 -12.82
N GLU A 151 -22.26 7.98 -13.54
CA GLU A 151 -21.51 7.50 -14.71
C GLU A 151 -20.43 6.48 -14.30
N TYR A 152 -19.72 6.78 -13.21
CA TYR A 152 -18.72 5.85 -12.66
C TYR A 152 -19.34 4.61 -12.04
N GLU A 153 -20.49 4.71 -11.36
CA GLU A 153 -21.22 3.54 -10.84
C GLU A 153 -21.68 2.63 -11.98
N LYS A 154 -22.15 3.19 -13.09
CA LYS A 154 -22.54 2.43 -14.27
C LYS A 154 -21.33 1.73 -14.89
N LEU A 155 -20.23 2.45 -15.10
CA LEU A 155 -18.99 1.88 -15.65
C LEU A 155 -18.41 0.80 -14.74
N ALA A 156 -18.42 1.03 -13.43
CA ALA A 156 -17.84 0.10 -12.45
C ALA A 156 -18.54 -1.26 -12.41
N LYS A 157 -19.84 -1.34 -12.65
CA LYS A 157 -20.62 -2.60 -12.61
C LYS A 157 -20.07 -3.68 -13.55
N ASP A 158 -19.52 -3.28 -14.68
CA ASP A 158 -18.98 -4.21 -15.66
C ASP A 158 -17.65 -4.81 -15.22
N TYR A 159 -16.85 -4.05 -14.45
CA TYR A 159 -15.47 -4.38 -14.11
C TYR A 159 -15.25 -4.78 -12.65
N PHE A 160 -16.08 -4.27 -11.74
CA PHE A 160 -15.94 -4.47 -10.29
C PHE A 160 -17.15 -5.23 -9.74
N ASP A 161 -16.96 -5.92 -8.63
CA ASP A 161 -18.01 -6.60 -7.90
C ASP A 161 -18.72 -5.67 -6.89
N GLU A 162 -19.63 -6.25 -6.08
CA GLU A 162 -20.41 -5.52 -5.07
C GLU A 162 -19.53 -4.93 -3.96
N ASP A 163 -18.39 -5.55 -3.66
CA ASP A 163 -17.39 -5.07 -2.71
C ASP A 163 -16.40 -4.06 -3.32
N SER A 164 -16.70 -3.61 -4.55
CA SER A 164 -15.85 -2.70 -5.32
C SER A 164 -14.48 -3.29 -5.66
N VAL A 165 -14.32 -4.62 -5.66
CA VAL A 165 -13.10 -5.33 -6.04
C VAL A 165 -13.11 -5.60 -7.54
N LEU A 166 -11.97 -5.38 -8.21
CA LEU A 166 -11.80 -5.68 -9.63
C LEU A 166 -11.96 -7.18 -9.89
N LYS A 167 -12.90 -7.55 -10.75
CA LYS A 167 -13.16 -8.95 -11.15
C LYS A 167 -11.93 -9.53 -11.85
N GLU A 168 -11.60 -10.80 -11.62
CA GLU A 168 -10.45 -11.45 -12.27
C GLU A 168 -10.57 -11.41 -13.80
N SER A 169 -11.76 -11.58 -14.34
CA SER A 169 -12.04 -11.45 -15.79
C SER A 169 -11.67 -10.08 -16.35
N ALA A 170 -11.80 -9.03 -15.55
CA ALA A 170 -11.52 -7.66 -15.94
C ALA A 170 -10.03 -7.29 -15.91
N PHE A 171 -9.16 -8.14 -15.39
CA PHE A 171 -7.71 -7.88 -15.38
C PHE A 171 -7.14 -7.68 -16.80
N TYR A 172 -7.68 -8.37 -17.79
CA TYR A 172 -7.21 -8.26 -19.19
C TYR A 172 -7.78 -7.05 -19.92
N THR A 173 -8.99 -6.64 -19.58
CA THR A 173 -9.69 -5.50 -20.20
C THR A 173 -9.58 -4.22 -19.38
N PHE A 174 -8.73 -4.22 -18.33
CA PHE A 174 -8.57 -3.07 -17.46
C PHE A 174 -8.10 -1.80 -18.17
N GLY A 175 -7.35 -1.95 -19.28
CA GLY A 175 -6.97 -0.82 -20.13
C GLY A 175 -8.17 -0.09 -20.73
N ASP A 176 -9.21 -0.84 -21.13
CA ASP A 176 -10.44 -0.30 -21.69
C ASP A 176 -11.24 0.46 -20.61
N PHE A 177 -11.29 -0.10 -19.39
CA PHE A 177 -11.84 0.59 -18.24
C PHE A 177 -11.13 1.93 -17.99
N LEU A 178 -9.79 1.96 -17.97
CA LEU A 178 -9.02 3.20 -17.74
C LEU A 178 -9.31 4.26 -18.81
N ASN A 179 -9.41 3.84 -20.08
CA ASN A 179 -9.72 4.74 -21.18
C ASN A 179 -11.14 5.33 -21.05
N GLN A 180 -12.13 4.52 -20.68
CA GLN A 180 -13.49 4.96 -20.46
C GLN A 180 -13.58 5.88 -19.22
N ALA A 181 -12.95 5.51 -18.12
CA ALA A 181 -12.94 6.29 -16.89
C ALA A 181 -12.31 7.69 -17.08
N LYS A 182 -11.24 7.79 -17.87
CA LYS A 182 -10.63 9.08 -18.22
C LYS A 182 -11.51 9.96 -19.12
N ARG A 183 -12.36 9.36 -19.95
CA ARG A 183 -13.32 10.12 -20.77
C ARG A 183 -14.43 10.75 -19.95
N ILE A 184 -14.79 10.13 -18.82
CA ILE A 184 -15.79 10.68 -17.89
C ILE A 184 -15.23 11.94 -17.21
N SER A 185 -13.99 11.88 -16.70
CA SER A 185 -13.34 13.04 -16.06
C SER A 185 -11.82 12.92 -16.05
N ASP A 186 -11.15 14.06 -16.29
CA ASP A 186 -9.70 14.18 -16.20
C ASP A 186 -9.18 14.06 -14.75
N THR A 187 -10.08 14.22 -13.76
CA THR A 187 -9.74 14.06 -12.34
C THR A 187 -9.65 12.61 -11.90
N PHE A 188 -10.05 11.65 -12.76
CA PHE A 188 -9.91 10.22 -12.48
C PHE A 188 -8.45 9.84 -12.20
N ARG A 189 -8.24 9.02 -11.17
CA ARG A 189 -6.90 8.58 -10.79
C ARG A 189 -6.81 7.05 -10.71
N CYS A 190 -5.78 6.50 -11.34
CA CYS A 190 -5.36 5.11 -11.10
C CYS A 190 -3.99 5.15 -10.43
N TYR A 191 -3.89 4.59 -9.21
CA TYR A 191 -2.61 4.57 -8.50
C TYR A 191 -1.68 3.53 -9.10
N LYS A 192 -0.39 3.91 -9.14
CA LYS A 192 0.65 3.11 -9.80
C LYS A 192 0.73 1.68 -9.27
N ASP A 193 0.59 1.49 -7.96
CA ASP A 193 0.65 0.16 -7.34
C ASP A 193 -0.51 -0.76 -7.74
N ALA A 194 -1.70 -0.21 -7.99
CA ALA A 194 -2.81 -0.97 -8.55
C ALA A 194 -2.54 -1.40 -10.00
N ALA A 195 -2.01 -0.49 -10.82
CA ALA A 195 -1.61 -0.81 -12.19
C ALA A 195 -0.49 -1.85 -12.23
N ASP A 196 0.55 -1.68 -11.42
CA ASP A 196 1.66 -2.63 -11.31
C ASP A 196 1.18 -4.02 -10.87
N PHE A 197 0.23 -4.10 -9.94
CA PHE A 197 -0.35 -5.37 -9.48
C PHE A 197 -1.06 -6.12 -10.62
N ILE A 198 -1.82 -5.41 -11.45
CA ILE A 198 -2.51 -6.00 -12.61
C ILE A 198 -1.50 -6.48 -13.65
N LEU A 199 -0.47 -5.67 -13.94
CA LEU A 199 0.58 -6.05 -14.88
C LEU A 199 1.35 -7.28 -14.39
N ASP A 200 1.69 -7.34 -13.11
CA ASP A 200 2.35 -8.49 -12.50
C ASP A 200 1.49 -9.75 -12.54
N PHE A 201 0.18 -9.61 -12.34
CA PHE A 201 -0.76 -10.74 -12.47
C PHE A 201 -0.78 -11.28 -13.89
N ARG A 202 -0.95 -10.39 -14.88
CA ARG A 202 -0.95 -10.75 -16.31
C ARG A 202 0.35 -11.44 -16.72
N ALA A 203 1.49 -10.86 -16.30
CA ALA A 203 2.81 -11.42 -16.61
C ALA A 203 3.02 -12.80 -15.98
N ARG A 204 2.56 -12.99 -14.73
CA ARG A 204 2.63 -14.31 -14.08
C ARG A 204 1.77 -15.36 -14.78
N LYS A 205 0.56 -14.98 -15.17
CA LYS A 205 -0.33 -15.91 -15.89
C LYS A 205 0.25 -16.25 -17.26
N ALA A 206 0.70 -15.29 -18.04
CA ALA A 206 1.33 -15.52 -19.34
C ALA A 206 2.55 -16.44 -19.23
N ARG A 207 3.43 -16.23 -18.23
CA ARG A 207 4.56 -17.13 -17.98
C ARG A 207 4.09 -18.56 -17.65
N LYS A 208 3.07 -18.69 -16.81
CA LYS A 208 2.52 -20.00 -16.43
C LYS A 208 1.98 -20.73 -17.66
N ASP A 209 1.25 -20.03 -18.52
CA ASP A 209 0.67 -20.59 -19.74
C ASP A 209 1.78 -21.00 -20.73
N ILE A 210 2.78 -20.15 -20.94
CA ILE A 210 3.94 -20.47 -21.80
C ILE A 210 4.69 -21.70 -21.26
N VAL A 211 5.02 -21.73 -19.96
CA VAL A 211 5.75 -22.85 -19.37
C VAL A 211 4.95 -24.16 -19.46
N ALA A 212 3.62 -24.09 -19.47
CA ALA A 212 2.78 -25.26 -19.64
C ALA A 212 2.84 -25.89 -21.03
N THR A 213 3.29 -25.13 -22.05
CA THR A 213 3.46 -25.66 -23.43
C THR A 213 4.76 -26.44 -23.62
N TYR A 214 5.71 -26.33 -22.70
CA TYR A 214 6.99 -27.05 -22.80
C TYR A 214 6.94 -28.39 -22.07
N GLY A 215 7.01 -29.47 -22.82
CA GLY A 215 7.19 -30.81 -22.31
C GLY A 215 8.66 -31.09 -21.93
N ASP A 216 8.93 -32.35 -21.58
CA ASP A 216 10.29 -32.74 -21.16
C ASP A 216 11.27 -32.78 -22.34
N GLU A 217 10.78 -33.20 -23.51
CA GLU A 217 11.59 -33.26 -24.72
C GLU A 217 11.98 -31.90 -25.23
N GLU A 218 11.07 -30.91 -25.18
CA GLU A 218 11.35 -29.55 -25.57
C GLU A 218 12.37 -28.88 -24.63
N LEU A 219 12.33 -29.19 -23.31
CA LEU A 219 13.32 -28.67 -22.38
C LEU A 219 14.72 -29.24 -22.65
N ASP A 220 14.82 -30.54 -22.94
CA ASP A 220 16.09 -31.16 -23.32
C ASP A 220 16.64 -30.58 -24.62
N ALA A 221 15.77 -30.28 -25.57
CA ALA A 221 16.15 -29.69 -26.85
C ALA A 221 16.68 -28.23 -26.71
N LEU A 222 16.18 -27.46 -25.75
CA LEU A 222 16.63 -26.07 -25.53
C LEU A 222 18.14 -25.99 -25.20
N LEU A 223 18.65 -26.95 -24.44
CA LEU A 223 20.04 -26.95 -23.98
C LEU A 223 20.92 -27.97 -24.71
N ASN A 224 20.35 -28.74 -25.65
CA ASN A 224 21.00 -29.89 -26.28
C ASN A 224 21.67 -30.83 -25.25
N ALA A 225 20.99 -31.05 -24.13
CA ALA A 225 21.44 -31.84 -23.00
C ALA A 225 20.28 -32.60 -22.36
N ASN A 226 20.54 -33.81 -21.88
CA ASN A 226 19.56 -34.54 -21.10
C ASN A 226 19.51 -34.01 -19.67
N LEU A 227 18.42 -33.36 -19.32
CA LEU A 227 18.20 -32.80 -17.98
C LEU A 227 17.65 -33.88 -17.03
N TYR A 228 18.13 -33.91 -15.81
CA TYR A 228 17.52 -34.71 -14.76
C TYR A 228 16.11 -34.22 -14.41
N PRO A 229 15.20 -35.11 -13.95
CA PRO A 229 13.81 -34.70 -13.62
C PRO A 229 13.72 -33.52 -12.65
N TYR A 230 14.56 -33.49 -11.59
CA TYR A 230 14.58 -32.39 -10.63
C TYR A 230 15.04 -31.07 -11.27
N GLN A 231 15.95 -31.11 -12.26
CA GLN A 231 16.39 -29.92 -12.99
C GLN A 231 15.25 -29.35 -13.85
N LYS A 232 14.49 -30.22 -14.53
CA LYS A 232 13.32 -29.84 -15.31
C LYS A 232 12.24 -29.20 -14.41
N GLU A 233 12.03 -29.76 -13.23
CA GLU A 233 11.11 -29.18 -12.23
C GLU A 233 11.59 -27.81 -11.74
N GLY A 234 12.89 -27.66 -11.42
CA GLY A 234 13.50 -26.41 -11.02
C GLY A 234 13.39 -25.32 -12.10
N ILE A 235 13.64 -25.65 -13.36
CA ILE A 235 13.46 -24.75 -14.51
C ILE A 235 12.01 -24.28 -14.62
N ARG A 236 11.06 -25.23 -14.61
CA ARG A 236 9.62 -24.90 -14.68
C ARG A 236 9.18 -24.02 -13.50
N PHE A 237 9.66 -24.32 -12.30
CA PHE A 237 9.39 -23.51 -11.12
C PHE A 237 9.93 -22.08 -11.28
N ALA A 238 11.21 -21.93 -11.64
CA ALA A 238 11.83 -20.64 -11.81
C ALA A 238 11.17 -19.80 -12.93
N ALA A 239 10.89 -20.43 -14.06
CA ALA A 239 10.23 -19.78 -15.19
C ALA A 239 8.80 -19.31 -14.86
N ARG A 240 8.00 -20.14 -14.15
CA ARG A 240 6.65 -19.74 -13.68
C ARG A 240 6.71 -18.60 -12.67
N ALA A 241 7.66 -18.65 -11.74
CA ALA A 241 7.81 -17.63 -10.71
C ALA A 241 8.30 -16.29 -11.28
N GLY A 242 9.12 -16.33 -12.33
CA GLY A 242 9.78 -15.16 -12.95
C GLY A 242 10.91 -14.55 -12.11
N LYS A 243 10.88 -14.75 -10.80
CA LYS A 243 11.96 -14.48 -9.84
C LYS A 243 11.97 -15.61 -8.82
N ALA A 244 13.03 -16.39 -8.81
CA ALA A 244 13.17 -17.54 -7.92
C ALA A 244 14.62 -17.65 -7.42
N ILE A 245 14.79 -18.36 -6.32
CA ILE A 245 16.08 -18.81 -5.82
C ILE A 245 16.12 -20.31 -5.95
N ILE A 246 17.08 -20.83 -6.73
CA ILE A 246 17.35 -22.26 -6.83
C ILE A 246 18.37 -22.58 -5.75
N ALA A 247 17.93 -23.24 -4.68
CA ALA A 247 18.72 -23.50 -3.48
C ALA A 247 19.15 -24.98 -3.36
N ASP A 248 19.31 -25.66 -4.49
CA ASP A 248 19.79 -27.06 -4.53
C ASP A 248 21.20 -27.15 -3.93
N GLU A 249 21.59 -28.35 -3.50
CA GLU A 249 22.93 -28.62 -2.98
C GLU A 249 24.01 -28.39 -4.04
N MET A 250 25.26 -28.24 -3.58
CA MET A 250 26.40 -28.05 -4.48
C MET A 250 26.57 -29.31 -5.38
N GLY A 251 26.91 -29.10 -6.64
CA GLY A 251 27.12 -30.18 -7.61
C GLY A 251 25.88 -30.62 -8.38
N LEU A 252 24.67 -30.19 -8.02
CA LEU A 252 23.41 -30.57 -8.67
C LEU A 252 23.11 -29.80 -9.97
N GLY A 253 24.06 -29.08 -10.52
CA GLY A 253 23.92 -28.45 -11.84
C GLY A 253 22.99 -27.24 -11.86
N LYS A 254 22.94 -26.40 -10.80
CA LYS A 254 22.16 -25.16 -10.74
C LYS A 254 22.40 -24.22 -11.92
N THR A 255 23.63 -24.20 -12.44
CA THR A 255 23.99 -23.38 -13.60
C THR A 255 23.18 -23.78 -14.84
N ILE A 256 23.00 -25.08 -15.06
CA ILE A 256 22.20 -25.60 -16.19
C ILE A 256 20.73 -25.21 -16.05
N GLN A 257 20.22 -25.16 -14.81
CA GLN A 257 18.83 -24.74 -14.55
C GLN A 257 18.64 -23.22 -14.75
N ALA A 258 19.71 -22.43 -14.68
CA ALA A 258 19.65 -20.98 -14.77
C ALA A 258 19.90 -20.42 -16.19
N ILE A 259 20.44 -21.22 -17.07
CA ILE A 259 20.67 -20.88 -18.50
C ILE A 259 19.38 -21.06 -19.29
#